data_fd4fce1c788198d9655cbd9ee665a3bd
#
_entry.id   fd4fce1c788198d9655cbd9ee665a3bd
#
_cell.length_a   1.000
_cell.length_b   1.000
_cell.length_c   1.000
_cell.angle_alpha   90.00
_cell.angle_beta   90.00
_cell.angle_gamma   90.00
#
_symmetry.space_group_name_H-M   'P 1'
#
loop_
_entity.id
_entity.type
_entity.pdbx_description
1 polymer ?
#
loop_
_entity_poly.entity_id
_entity_poly.type
_entity_poly.pdbx_seq_one_letter_code
_entity_poly.pdbx_strand_id
1 'polypeptide(L)'
;MLDQLGISKLDLKRQNRMQILKIIKQKGPTSRIDIANTLELTRAAVTIITNEMIDQGVIVEKGEFKQTTERAHRGRKKILLDINHNYKFAVGIIVEKNYVGIGLSTLAGEVLDKRNMSINDASTFKDILRFIEKSLGEIMDYNCLKTDAILGIGVGVYPTMYEKMHIIVDNKSTVFTGLKEAFESFTHLPVVVDNYIKGAAMANIDFLKEKDPNRHNIAFLSYGETFNFVVTNLYDPIVSYDNRTNFVDKMIINPYSEYDNGSGIRRGCVKYEITPSAIIKKLSKVFGKDDTPYLYKLCNGDINKVTRSMMFDALQNGDDNLMKTYTDAVALTAVLVNNLVFSTNPQKFVMHDFKFNTKEFTYFKNTLEGIAGGEISKMIDLSIIEDKNRFLAGSAIAIRDLFFLKGGFNTIVG
;
A
#
# COMPACT_ATOMS: atom_id res chain seq x y z
N MET A 1 34.02 17.78 -2.74
CA MET A 1 33.55 19.05 -2.19
C MET A 1 32.03 19.01 -2.24
N LEU A 2 31.39 18.83 -1.09
CA LEU A 2 29.92 18.91 -0.97
C LEU A 2 29.60 20.40 -0.91
N ASP A 3 28.95 20.92 -1.96
CA ASP A 3 28.41 22.27 -1.95
C ASP A 3 27.41 22.38 -0.78
N GLN A 4 27.77 23.15 0.23
CA GLN A 4 26.85 23.65 1.24
C GLN A 4 25.93 24.68 0.57
N LEU A 5 24.93 24.20 -0.16
CA LEU A 5 23.81 25.04 -0.57
C LEU A 5 23.11 25.52 0.70
N GLY A 6 23.17 26.80 0.95
CA GLY A 6 22.51 27.42 2.11
C GLY A 6 21.01 27.11 2.09
N ILE A 7 20.48 26.58 3.20
CA ILE A 7 19.05 26.31 3.37
C ILE A 7 18.30 27.65 3.27
N SER A 8 17.43 27.79 2.29
CA SER A 8 16.61 29.00 2.16
C SER A 8 15.60 29.13 3.31
N LYS A 9 15.15 30.36 3.62
CA LYS A 9 14.05 30.55 4.59
C LYS A 9 12.78 29.79 4.22
N LEU A 10 12.53 29.61 2.92
CA LEU A 10 11.38 28.86 2.40
C LEU A 10 11.55 27.35 2.64
N ASP A 11 12.75 26.82 2.46
CA ASP A 11 13.04 25.41 2.71
C ASP A 11 12.92 25.08 4.21
N LEU A 12 13.42 25.94 5.08
CA LEU A 12 13.28 25.78 6.52
C LEU A 12 11.80 25.81 6.94
N LYS A 13 11.03 26.73 6.36
CA LYS A 13 9.59 26.83 6.61
C LYS A 13 8.87 25.56 6.14
N ARG A 14 9.20 25.05 4.95
CA ARG A 14 8.65 23.79 4.41
C ARG A 14 8.99 22.62 5.33
N GLN A 15 10.23 22.49 5.78
CA GLN A 15 10.67 21.46 6.70
C GLN A 15 9.89 21.50 8.02
N ASN A 16 9.74 22.67 8.63
CA ASN A 16 8.99 22.81 9.88
C ASN A 16 7.52 22.41 9.71
N ARG A 17 6.86 22.85 8.64
CA ARG A 17 5.47 22.46 8.33
C ARG A 17 5.35 20.96 8.10
N MET A 18 6.27 20.36 7.36
CA MET A 18 6.33 18.92 7.15
C MET A 18 6.45 18.17 8.47
N GLN A 19 7.32 18.62 9.39
CA GLN A 19 7.48 17.98 10.70
C GLN A 19 6.22 18.11 11.56
N ILE A 20 5.54 19.26 11.53
CA ILE A 20 4.27 19.47 12.24
C ILE A 20 3.20 18.50 11.71
N LEU A 21 3.04 18.40 10.39
CA LEU A 21 2.09 17.46 9.77
C LEU A 21 2.41 16.01 10.13
N LYS A 22 3.70 15.65 10.17
CA LYS A 22 4.14 14.31 10.59
C LYS A 22 3.74 13.99 12.03
N ILE A 23 3.94 14.93 12.96
CA ILE A 23 3.55 14.75 14.36
C ILE A 23 2.04 14.57 14.49
N ILE A 24 1.25 15.43 13.84
CA ILE A 24 -0.21 15.33 13.88
C ILE A 24 -0.68 14.00 13.26
N LYS A 25 -0.06 13.59 12.14
CA LYS A 25 -0.34 12.30 11.51
C LYS A 25 -0.09 11.12 12.46
N GLN A 26 1.03 11.13 13.17
CA GLN A 26 1.45 10.07 14.08
C GLN A 26 0.60 9.99 15.35
N LYS A 27 0.47 11.14 16.03
CA LYS A 27 -0.12 11.20 17.38
C LYS A 27 -1.62 11.45 17.35
N GLY A 28 -2.19 11.79 16.19
CA GLY A 28 -3.54 12.33 16.12
C GLY A 28 -3.58 13.79 16.53
N PRO A 29 -4.76 14.33 16.89
CA PRO A 29 -4.91 15.72 17.28
C PRO A 29 -3.93 16.09 18.40
N THR A 30 -3.09 17.11 18.18
CA THR A 30 -1.93 17.44 19.02
C THR A 30 -1.90 18.93 19.32
N SER A 31 -1.53 19.32 20.56
CA SER A 31 -1.46 20.75 20.95
C SER A 31 -0.19 21.43 20.45
N ARG A 32 -0.25 22.77 20.27
CA ARG A 32 0.92 23.58 19.91
C ARG A 32 2.10 23.41 20.89
N ILE A 33 1.80 23.18 22.17
CA ILE A 33 2.82 22.97 23.22
C ILE A 33 3.51 21.61 22.99
N ASP A 34 2.75 20.57 22.71
CA ASP A 34 3.30 19.23 22.49
C ASP A 34 4.11 19.17 21.19
N ILE A 35 3.67 19.89 20.15
CA ILE A 35 4.43 20.07 18.89
C ILE A 35 5.76 20.80 19.18
N ALA A 36 5.72 21.92 19.93
CA ALA A 36 6.91 22.70 20.26
C ALA A 36 7.94 21.85 21.02
N ASN A 37 7.48 21.11 22.03
CA ASN A 37 8.34 20.21 22.80
C ASN A 37 8.95 19.09 21.96
N THR A 38 8.16 18.49 21.04
CA THR A 38 8.63 17.38 20.19
C THR A 38 9.64 17.85 19.14
N LEU A 39 9.51 19.08 18.62
CA LEU A 39 10.40 19.63 17.59
C LEU A 39 11.53 20.47 18.15
N GLU A 40 11.58 20.67 19.47
CA GLU A 40 12.55 21.56 20.14
C GLU A 40 12.50 23.00 19.61
N LEU A 41 11.30 23.43 19.18
CA LEU A 41 11.04 24.78 18.69
C LEU A 41 10.44 25.66 19.78
N THR A 42 10.60 26.99 19.65
CA THR A 42 9.92 27.92 20.54
C THR A 42 8.40 27.89 20.32
N ARG A 43 7.62 28.09 21.39
CA ARG A 43 6.14 28.14 21.31
C ARG A 43 5.67 29.24 20.36
N ALA A 44 6.40 30.37 20.29
CA ALA A 44 6.10 31.48 19.38
C ALA A 44 6.26 31.01 17.91
N ALA A 45 7.37 30.35 17.57
CA ALA A 45 7.60 29.86 16.22
C ALA A 45 6.50 28.85 15.77
N VAL A 46 6.17 27.87 16.63
CA VAL A 46 5.09 26.92 16.35
C VAL A 46 3.74 27.62 16.18
N THR A 47 3.46 28.62 17.01
CA THR A 47 2.20 29.39 16.91
C THR A 47 2.09 30.11 15.58
N ILE A 48 3.16 30.79 15.12
CA ILE A 48 3.17 31.48 13.83
C ILE A 48 2.93 30.49 12.68
N ILE A 49 3.66 29.37 12.66
CA ILE A 49 3.56 28.38 11.59
C ILE A 49 2.17 27.73 11.57
N THR A 50 1.64 27.34 12.74
CA THR A 50 0.34 26.67 12.82
C THR A 50 -0.82 27.61 12.50
N ASN A 51 -0.75 28.90 12.89
CA ASN A 51 -1.77 29.89 12.51
C ASN A 51 -1.82 30.04 10.99
N GLU A 52 -0.67 30.19 10.33
CA GLU A 52 -0.62 30.23 8.87
C GLU A 52 -1.21 28.97 8.22
N MET A 53 -0.92 27.79 8.78
CA MET A 53 -1.49 26.55 8.27
C MET A 53 -3.01 26.45 8.48
N ILE A 54 -3.53 27.03 9.56
CA ILE A 54 -4.98 27.15 9.81
C ILE A 54 -5.62 28.12 8.82
N ASP A 55 -5.03 29.31 8.64
CA ASP A 55 -5.54 30.33 7.71
C ASP A 55 -5.59 29.80 6.27
N GLN A 56 -4.67 28.90 5.90
CA GLN A 56 -4.64 28.20 4.62
C GLN A 56 -5.57 26.99 4.57
N GLY A 57 -6.22 26.61 5.66
CA GLY A 57 -7.12 25.47 5.75
C GLY A 57 -6.41 24.10 5.77
N VAL A 58 -5.08 24.04 5.89
CA VAL A 58 -4.29 22.79 5.89
C VAL A 58 -4.52 21.98 7.17
N ILE A 59 -4.63 22.67 8.31
CA ILE A 59 -4.96 22.08 9.61
C ILE A 59 -6.14 22.82 10.23
N VAL A 60 -6.83 22.17 11.17
CA VAL A 60 -7.99 22.72 11.86
C VAL A 60 -7.87 22.55 13.38
N GLU A 61 -8.56 23.41 14.12
CA GLU A 61 -8.72 23.25 15.57
C GLU A 61 -9.89 22.28 15.86
N LYS A 62 -9.62 21.18 16.59
CA LYS A 62 -10.61 20.11 16.93
C LYS A 62 -11.28 20.32 18.30
N GLY A 63 -11.09 21.49 18.93
CA GLY A 63 -11.64 21.81 20.23
C GLY A 63 -10.72 21.50 21.41
N GLU A 64 -11.27 21.55 22.61
CA GLU A 64 -10.49 21.48 23.85
C GLU A 64 -10.25 20.04 24.29
N PHE A 65 -9.05 19.75 24.77
CA PHE A 65 -8.74 18.47 25.43
C PHE A 65 -9.45 18.39 26.80
N LYS A 66 -10.41 17.47 26.93
CA LYS A 66 -11.00 17.14 28.22
C LYS A 66 -10.08 16.19 28.98
N GLN A 67 -9.33 16.68 29.97
CA GLN A 67 -8.63 15.79 30.90
C GLN A 67 -9.63 15.02 31.73
N THR A 68 -9.56 13.68 31.67
CA THR A 68 -10.40 12.73 32.46
C THR A 68 -9.90 12.52 33.89
N THR A 69 -8.95 13.31 34.40
CA THR A 69 -8.43 13.20 35.75
C THR A 69 -8.98 14.26 36.69
N GLU A 70 -9.48 13.85 37.85
CA GLU A 70 -10.16 14.63 38.90
C GLU A 70 -9.30 15.75 39.55
N ARG A 71 -8.08 15.98 39.11
CA ARG A 71 -7.25 17.14 39.55
C ARG A 71 -7.33 18.24 38.51
N ALA A 72 -8.35 19.10 38.64
CA ALA A 72 -8.47 20.32 37.87
C ALA A 72 -7.28 21.26 38.16
N HIS A 73 -6.20 21.12 37.40
CA HIS A 73 -5.19 22.18 37.35
C HIS A 73 -5.81 23.41 36.65
N ARG A 74 -5.82 24.55 37.36
CA ARG A 74 -6.17 25.89 36.86
C ARG A 74 -5.18 26.30 35.76
N GLY A 75 -5.36 25.80 34.52
CA GLY A 75 -4.59 26.17 33.36
C GLY A 75 -5.51 26.40 32.17
N ARG A 76 -5.09 27.27 31.20
CA ARG A 76 -5.81 27.46 29.94
C ARG A 76 -5.89 26.12 29.23
N LYS A 77 -7.08 25.69 28.85
CA LYS A 77 -7.34 24.42 28.15
C LYS A 77 -6.53 24.34 26.87
N LYS A 78 -5.93 23.17 26.59
CA LYS A 78 -5.13 22.93 25.37
C LYS A 78 -6.08 22.81 24.18
N ILE A 79 -5.84 23.60 23.12
CA ILE A 79 -6.53 23.47 21.84
C ILE A 79 -5.73 22.45 21.02
N LEU A 80 -6.41 21.43 20.50
CA LEU A 80 -5.84 20.40 19.65
C LEU A 80 -5.94 20.80 18.18
N LEU A 81 -4.87 20.58 17.45
CA LEU A 81 -4.75 20.76 16.00
C LEU A 81 -4.81 19.41 15.31
N ASP A 82 -5.54 19.33 14.21
CA ASP A 82 -5.62 18.14 13.37
C ASP A 82 -5.48 18.50 11.88
N ILE A 83 -5.15 17.52 11.05
CA ILE A 83 -5.11 17.71 9.60
C ILE A 83 -6.54 17.93 9.10
N ASN A 84 -6.74 18.91 8.23
CA ASN A 84 -8.00 19.06 7.52
C ASN A 84 -8.08 18.02 6.40
N HIS A 85 -8.73 16.91 6.64
CA HIS A 85 -8.82 15.81 5.66
C HIS A 85 -9.57 16.18 4.38
N ASN A 86 -10.35 17.25 4.41
CA ASN A 86 -11.08 17.79 3.25
C ASN A 86 -10.41 19.05 2.65
N TYR A 87 -9.15 19.32 3.01
CA TYR A 87 -8.39 20.46 2.47
C TYR A 87 -8.29 20.41 0.95
N LYS A 88 -7.93 19.24 0.42
CA LYS A 88 -7.92 18.91 -1.00
C LYS A 88 -8.17 17.42 -1.17
N PHE A 89 -8.55 17.03 -2.38
CA PHE A 89 -8.81 15.64 -2.73
C PHE A 89 -7.65 15.06 -3.56
N ALA A 90 -7.30 13.81 -3.32
CA ALA A 90 -6.30 13.11 -4.08
C ALA A 90 -6.96 12.22 -5.14
N VAL A 91 -6.46 12.26 -6.36
CA VAL A 91 -6.81 11.29 -7.39
C VAL A 91 -5.77 10.17 -7.36
N GLY A 92 -6.24 8.95 -7.13
CA GLY A 92 -5.43 7.75 -7.21
C GLY A 92 -5.71 6.98 -8.49
N ILE A 93 -4.66 6.49 -9.13
CA ILE A 93 -4.74 5.64 -10.32
C ILE A 93 -3.93 4.39 -10.05
N ILE A 94 -4.44 3.25 -10.52
CA ILE A 94 -3.74 1.97 -10.54
C ILE A 94 -3.75 1.38 -11.94
N VAL A 95 -2.61 0.82 -12.35
CA VAL A 95 -2.47 0.06 -13.59
C VAL A 95 -1.89 -1.31 -13.29
N GLU A 96 -2.71 -2.35 -13.49
CA GLU A 96 -2.38 -3.76 -13.36
C GLU A 96 -2.56 -4.50 -14.70
N LYS A 97 -2.11 -5.76 -14.76
CA LYS A 97 -2.15 -6.58 -15.98
C LYS A 97 -3.53 -6.64 -16.64
N ASN A 98 -4.59 -6.79 -15.84
CA ASN A 98 -5.95 -6.99 -16.33
C ASN A 98 -6.93 -5.91 -15.86
N TYR A 99 -6.41 -4.83 -15.25
CA TYR A 99 -7.24 -3.86 -14.57
C TYR A 99 -6.61 -2.47 -14.53
N VAL A 100 -7.41 -1.45 -14.80
CA VAL A 100 -7.09 -0.05 -14.56
C VAL A 100 -8.17 0.53 -13.68
N GLY A 101 -7.79 1.19 -12.59
CA GLY A 101 -8.71 1.87 -11.70
C GLY A 101 -8.30 3.32 -11.47
N ILE A 102 -9.27 4.19 -11.36
CA ILE A 102 -9.12 5.58 -10.94
C ILE A 102 -10.14 5.91 -9.88
N GLY A 103 -9.78 6.70 -8.90
CA GLY A 103 -10.74 7.17 -7.89
C GLY A 103 -10.28 8.42 -7.18
N LEU A 104 -11.25 9.04 -6.52
CA LEU A 104 -11.13 10.26 -5.74
C LEU A 104 -11.19 9.91 -4.26
N SER A 105 -10.29 10.46 -3.45
CA SER A 105 -10.29 10.28 -2.01
C SER A 105 -9.97 11.56 -1.25
N THR A 106 -10.41 11.64 0.01
CA THR A 106 -9.93 12.62 0.97
C THR A 106 -8.48 12.35 1.37
N LEU A 107 -7.82 13.27 2.08
CA LEU A 107 -6.47 13.05 2.65
C LEU A 107 -6.42 11.93 3.70
N ALA A 108 -7.58 11.47 4.20
CA ALA A 108 -7.69 10.32 5.10
C ALA A 108 -7.95 8.99 4.36
N GLY A 109 -8.01 9.00 3.02
CA GLY A 109 -8.30 7.81 2.21
C GLY A 109 -9.78 7.43 2.17
N GLU A 110 -10.69 8.31 2.58
CA GLU A 110 -12.13 8.09 2.39
C GLU A 110 -12.46 8.19 0.90
N VAL A 111 -13.09 7.14 0.37
CA VAL A 111 -13.43 7.03 -1.06
C VAL A 111 -14.67 7.83 -1.37
N LEU A 112 -14.57 8.79 -2.28
CA LEU A 112 -15.68 9.63 -2.71
C LEU A 112 -16.30 9.13 -4.02
N ASP A 113 -15.46 8.78 -5.00
CA ASP A 113 -15.91 8.26 -6.30
C ASP A 113 -14.83 7.39 -6.92
N LYS A 114 -15.21 6.53 -7.88
CA LYS A 114 -14.25 5.67 -8.59
C LYS A 114 -14.82 5.14 -9.90
N ARG A 115 -13.89 4.82 -10.83
CA ARG A 115 -14.16 4.14 -12.09
C ARG A 115 -13.11 3.05 -12.32
N ASN A 116 -13.45 2.05 -13.10
CA ASN A 116 -12.50 1.01 -13.48
C ASN A 116 -12.78 0.47 -14.88
N MET A 117 -11.76 -0.14 -15.46
CA MET A 117 -11.81 -0.80 -16.74
C MET A 117 -11.00 -2.09 -16.68
N SER A 118 -11.56 -3.17 -17.21
CA SER A 118 -10.79 -4.39 -17.47
C SER A 118 -9.96 -4.19 -18.74
N ILE A 119 -8.70 -4.57 -18.67
CA ILE A 119 -7.76 -4.55 -19.81
C ILE A 119 -7.22 -5.95 -20.08
N ASN A 120 -6.67 -6.16 -21.24
CA ASN A 120 -6.04 -7.40 -21.69
C ASN A 120 -4.76 -7.11 -22.50
N ASP A 121 -4.15 -8.13 -23.07
CA ASP A 121 -2.92 -7.98 -23.83
C ASP A 121 -3.09 -7.12 -25.09
N ALA A 122 -4.29 -7.04 -25.67
CA ALA A 122 -4.60 -6.18 -26.83
C ALA A 122 -4.83 -4.71 -26.46
N SER A 123 -5.10 -4.39 -25.18
CA SER A 123 -5.29 -3.02 -24.74
C SER A 123 -3.98 -2.23 -24.85
N THR A 124 -4.02 -1.08 -25.50
CA THR A 124 -2.84 -0.22 -25.72
C THR A 124 -2.65 0.81 -24.60
N PHE A 125 -1.47 1.41 -24.50
CA PHE A 125 -1.20 2.55 -23.64
C PHE A 125 -2.19 3.71 -23.88
N LYS A 126 -2.51 3.98 -25.17
CA LYS A 126 -3.46 5.02 -25.56
C LYS A 126 -4.88 4.75 -25.05
N ASP A 127 -5.31 3.48 -25.03
CA ASP A 127 -6.63 3.12 -24.50
C ASP A 127 -6.71 3.36 -23.01
N ILE A 128 -5.64 3.05 -22.27
CA ILE A 128 -5.52 3.32 -20.85
C ILE A 128 -5.59 4.83 -20.58
N LEU A 129 -4.82 5.64 -21.29
CA LEU A 129 -4.85 7.10 -21.13
C LEU A 129 -6.23 7.68 -21.40
N ARG A 130 -6.87 7.26 -22.50
CA ARG A 130 -8.24 7.73 -22.86
C ARG A 130 -9.27 7.37 -21.79
N PHE A 131 -9.19 6.16 -21.22
CA PHE A 131 -10.06 5.75 -20.12
C PHE A 131 -9.87 6.65 -18.91
N ILE A 132 -8.62 6.93 -18.53
CA ILE A 132 -8.29 7.75 -17.35
C ILE A 132 -8.74 9.20 -17.56
N GLU A 133 -8.48 9.79 -18.72
CA GLU A 133 -8.91 11.15 -19.08
C GLU A 133 -10.44 11.30 -18.97
N LYS A 134 -11.17 10.40 -19.62
CA LYS A 134 -12.63 10.38 -19.55
C LYS A 134 -13.16 10.23 -18.14
N SER A 135 -12.61 9.26 -17.39
CA SER A 135 -13.04 8.97 -16.02
C SER A 135 -12.74 10.11 -15.05
N LEU A 136 -11.59 10.79 -15.21
CA LEU A 136 -11.26 11.97 -14.41
C LEU A 136 -12.28 13.09 -14.62
N GLY A 137 -12.63 13.39 -15.90
CA GLY A 137 -13.66 14.37 -16.21
C GLY A 137 -14.99 14.02 -15.58
N GLU A 138 -15.46 12.77 -15.73
CA GLU A 138 -16.72 12.30 -15.14
C GLU A 138 -16.73 12.38 -13.59
N ILE A 139 -15.60 12.04 -12.93
CA ILE A 139 -15.45 12.14 -11.47
C ILE A 139 -15.51 13.60 -11.02
N MET A 140 -14.83 14.51 -11.71
CA MET A 140 -14.83 15.93 -11.38
C MET A 140 -16.21 16.55 -11.56
N ASP A 141 -16.87 16.26 -12.68
CA ASP A 141 -18.21 16.78 -12.99
C ASP A 141 -19.26 16.27 -11.97
N TYR A 142 -19.25 14.95 -11.70
CA TYR A 142 -20.20 14.33 -10.76
C TYR A 142 -20.07 14.89 -9.34
N ASN A 143 -18.84 15.16 -8.90
CA ASN A 143 -18.58 15.70 -7.57
C ASN A 143 -18.54 17.24 -7.54
N CYS A 144 -18.85 17.92 -8.63
CA CYS A 144 -18.85 19.39 -8.78
C CYS A 144 -17.50 20.01 -8.36
N LEU A 145 -16.36 19.35 -8.68
CA LEU A 145 -15.04 19.77 -8.27
C LEU A 145 -14.35 20.62 -9.35
N LYS A 146 -13.66 21.65 -8.90
CA LYS A 146 -12.73 22.43 -9.73
C LYS A 146 -11.31 21.86 -9.56
N THR A 147 -10.44 22.16 -10.50
CA THR A 147 -9.03 21.71 -10.50
C THR A 147 -8.27 22.15 -9.25
N ASP A 148 -8.57 23.31 -8.69
CA ASP A 148 -7.95 23.83 -7.48
C ASP A 148 -8.32 23.06 -6.21
N ALA A 149 -9.41 22.29 -6.21
CA ALA A 149 -9.80 21.40 -5.14
C ALA A 149 -8.99 20.09 -5.15
N ILE A 150 -8.33 19.77 -6.26
CA ILE A 150 -7.51 18.56 -6.41
C ILE A 150 -6.09 18.82 -5.95
N LEU A 151 -5.57 17.93 -5.11
CA LEU A 151 -4.17 17.95 -4.66
C LEU A 151 -3.22 17.63 -5.82
N GLY A 152 -3.58 16.63 -6.58
CA GLY A 152 -2.83 16.05 -7.69
C GLY A 152 -3.18 14.58 -7.89
N ILE A 153 -2.43 13.95 -8.78
CA ILE A 153 -2.65 12.57 -9.21
C ILE A 153 -1.48 11.70 -8.76
N GLY A 154 -1.77 10.59 -8.09
CA GLY A 154 -0.80 9.53 -7.83
C GLY A 154 -1.11 8.30 -8.66
N VAL A 155 -0.10 7.79 -9.35
CA VAL A 155 -0.23 6.62 -10.21
C VAL A 155 0.60 5.48 -9.64
N GLY A 156 -0.07 4.42 -9.20
CA GLY A 156 0.56 3.17 -8.81
C GLY A 156 0.63 2.21 -9.99
N VAL A 157 1.82 1.84 -10.44
CA VAL A 157 1.99 0.90 -11.55
C VAL A 157 2.59 -0.40 -11.05
N TYR A 158 1.95 -1.52 -11.38
CA TYR A 158 2.53 -2.84 -11.10
C TYR A 158 3.78 -3.08 -11.96
N PRO A 159 4.84 -3.69 -11.41
CA PRO A 159 6.06 -3.95 -12.16
C PRO A 159 5.87 -4.72 -13.47
N THR A 160 4.86 -5.59 -13.54
CA THR A 160 4.51 -6.35 -14.75
C THR A 160 3.96 -5.47 -15.88
N MET A 161 3.60 -4.22 -15.60
CA MET A 161 3.07 -3.26 -16.55
C MET A 161 4.10 -2.23 -17.03
N TYR A 162 5.32 -2.25 -16.52
CA TYR A 162 6.33 -1.22 -16.81
C TYR A 162 6.61 -1.11 -18.31
N GLU A 163 6.81 -2.22 -19.00
CA GLU A 163 7.05 -2.21 -20.46
C GLU A 163 5.85 -1.61 -21.22
N LYS A 164 4.63 -2.06 -20.91
CA LYS A 164 3.39 -1.58 -21.54
C LYS A 164 3.13 -0.09 -21.26
N MET A 165 3.57 0.40 -20.12
CA MET A 165 3.42 1.80 -19.70
C MET A 165 4.65 2.66 -20.07
N HIS A 166 5.54 2.14 -20.91
CA HIS A 166 6.78 2.83 -21.34
C HIS A 166 7.67 3.28 -20.18
N ILE A 167 7.69 2.50 -19.10
CA ILE A 167 8.51 2.75 -17.92
C ILE A 167 9.84 2.03 -18.08
N ILE A 168 10.93 2.78 -18.01
CA ILE A 168 12.29 2.26 -18.11
C ILE A 168 12.79 1.90 -16.72
N VAL A 169 13.27 0.68 -16.55
CA VAL A 169 13.95 0.23 -15.35
C VAL A 169 15.44 0.14 -15.67
N ASP A 170 16.19 1.11 -15.19
CA ASP A 170 17.65 1.06 -15.21
C ASP A 170 18.17 0.37 -13.93
N ASN A 171 19.41 -0.13 -13.95
CA ASN A 171 20.04 -0.88 -12.85
C ASN A 171 20.05 -0.13 -11.49
N LYS A 172 19.79 1.16 -11.48
CA LYS A 172 19.82 2.01 -10.28
C LYS A 172 18.52 2.77 -10.00
N SER A 173 17.60 2.89 -10.97
CA SER A 173 16.36 3.65 -10.78
C SER A 173 15.28 3.23 -11.77
N THR A 174 14.02 3.35 -11.35
CA THR A 174 12.86 3.22 -12.25
C THR A 174 12.51 4.62 -12.76
N VAL A 175 12.51 4.81 -14.09
CA VAL A 175 12.24 6.09 -14.72
C VAL A 175 10.79 6.14 -15.16
N PHE A 176 9.99 6.95 -14.52
CA PHE A 176 8.56 7.15 -14.79
C PHE A 176 8.26 8.42 -15.61
N THR A 177 9.28 9.10 -16.10
CA THR A 177 9.17 10.46 -16.65
C THR A 177 8.16 10.54 -17.81
N GLY A 178 8.25 9.67 -18.79
CA GLY A 178 7.35 9.70 -19.95
C GLY A 178 5.88 9.50 -19.59
N LEU A 179 5.57 8.64 -18.60
CA LEU A 179 4.22 8.44 -18.09
C LEU A 179 3.72 9.67 -17.33
N LYS A 180 4.57 10.24 -16.50
CA LYS A 180 4.26 11.47 -15.75
C LYS A 180 3.92 12.62 -16.71
N GLU A 181 4.78 12.88 -17.68
CA GLU A 181 4.58 13.94 -18.68
C GLU A 181 3.30 13.72 -19.49
N ALA A 182 3.00 12.48 -19.88
CA ALA A 182 1.76 12.16 -20.58
C ALA A 182 0.52 12.53 -19.75
N PHE A 183 0.52 12.24 -18.43
CA PHE A 183 -0.61 12.61 -17.56
C PHE A 183 -0.68 14.12 -17.29
N GLU A 184 0.44 14.78 -17.02
CA GLU A 184 0.48 16.22 -16.75
C GLU A 184 -0.02 17.03 -17.95
N SER A 185 0.25 16.57 -19.19
CA SER A 185 -0.12 17.29 -20.42
C SER A 185 -1.62 17.43 -20.62
N PHE A 186 -2.44 16.47 -20.21
CA PHE A 186 -3.90 16.56 -20.39
C PHE A 186 -4.65 16.93 -19.10
N THR A 187 -4.07 16.70 -17.92
CA THR A 187 -4.76 16.98 -16.64
C THR A 187 -4.48 18.37 -16.10
N HIS A 188 -3.33 18.97 -16.45
CA HIS A 188 -2.80 20.18 -15.84
C HIS A 188 -2.69 20.12 -14.32
N LEU A 189 -2.60 18.89 -13.77
CA LEU A 189 -2.44 18.59 -12.34
C LEU A 189 -1.04 18.04 -12.09
N PRO A 190 -0.44 18.28 -10.92
CA PRO A 190 0.81 17.63 -10.57
C PRO A 190 0.61 16.12 -10.47
N VAL A 191 1.52 15.36 -11.11
CA VAL A 191 1.46 13.89 -11.18
C VAL A 191 2.69 13.29 -10.50
N VAL A 192 2.46 12.27 -9.69
CA VAL A 192 3.49 11.41 -9.11
C VAL A 192 3.25 9.98 -9.51
N VAL A 193 4.27 9.33 -10.04
CA VAL A 193 4.20 7.91 -10.45
C VAL A 193 5.19 7.12 -9.59
N ASP A 194 4.74 6.01 -9.04
CA ASP A 194 5.59 5.08 -8.28
C ASP A 194 5.07 3.63 -8.44
N ASN A 195 5.83 2.70 -7.89
CA ASN A 195 5.43 1.31 -7.78
C ASN A 195 4.16 1.15 -6.93
N TYR A 196 3.17 0.41 -7.45
CA TYR A 196 1.92 0.13 -6.75
C TYR A 196 2.12 -0.45 -5.35
N ILE A 197 3.06 -1.39 -5.20
CA ILE A 197 3.29 -2.09 -3.92
C ILE A 197 3.73 -1.13 -2.83
N LYS A 198 4.56 -0.13 -3.18
CA LYS A 198 4.95 0.94 -2.25
C LYS A 198 3.74 1.77 -1.83
N GLY A 199 2.93 2.19 -2.80
CA GLY A 199 1.70 2.93 -2.53
C GLY A 199 0.72 2.15 -1.66
N ALA A 200 0.55 0.86 -1.93
CA ALA A 200 -0.31 -0.02 -1.14
C ALA A 200 0.19 -0.19 0.30
N ALA A 201 1.50 -0.36 0.50
CA ALA A 201 2.09 -0.40 1.83
C ALA A 201 1.85 0.90 2.61
N MET A 202 2.07 2.06 1.96
CA MET A 202 1.78 3.37 2.57
C MET A 202 0.31 3.54 2.92
N ALA A 203 -0.61 3.15 2.03
CA ALA A 203 -2.05 3.24 2.29
C ALA A 203 -2.47 2.43 3.51
N ASN A 204 -1.82 1.28 3.76
CA ASN A 204 -2.07 0.46 4.95
C ASN A 204 -1.59 1.09 6.26
N ILE A 205 -0.74 2.12 6.21
CA ILE A 205 -0.39 2.95 7.38
C ILE A 205 -1.32 4.16 7.45
N ASP A 206 -1.50 4.85 6.33
CA ASP A 206 -2.05 6.19 6.27
C ASP A 206 -3.57 6.24 6.43
N PHE A 207 -4.28 5.20 5.94
CA PHE A 207 -5.73 5.17 5.84
C PHE A 207 -6.42 4.28 6.86
N LEU A 208 -5.70 3.89 7.92
CA LEU A 208 -6.32 3.21 9.04
C LEU A 208 -7.30 4.13 9.77
N LYS A 209 -8.51 3.62 10.02
CA LYS A 209 -9.53 4.34 10.80
C LYS A 209 -9.11 4.52 12.25
N GLU A 210 -8.51 3.50 12.83
CA GLU A 210 -7.96 3.55 14.19
C GLU A 210 -6.44 3.71 14.11
N LYS A 211 -5.91 4.75 14.75
CA LYS A 211 -4.47 4.98 14.81
C LYS A 211 -3.85 3.96 15.76
N ASP A 212 -3.15 3.00 15.21
CA ASP A 212 -2.32 2.08 15.99
C ASP A 212 -0.93 2.70 16.16
N PRO A 213 -0.54 3.11 17.38
CA PRO A 213 0.79 3.69 17.64
C PRO A 213 1.94 2.73 17.32
N ASN A 214 1.66 1.43 17.16
CA ASN A 214 2.65 0.41 16.82
C ASN A 214 2.73 0.13 15.32
N ARG A 215 2.05 0.92 14.47
CA ARG A 215 1.97 0.68 13.03
C ARG A 215 2.83 1.64 12.20
N HIS A 216 4.00 1.98 12.72
CA HIS A 216 4.92 2.91 12.06
C HIS A 216 5.92 2.24 11.15
N ASN A 217 6.28 0.99 11.46
CA ASN A 217 7.22 0.18 10.69
C ASN A 217 6.52 -1.13 10.33
N ILE A 218 6.07 -1.24 9.08
CA ILE A 218 5.39 -2.43 8.61
C ILE A 218 6.20 -3.14 7.53
N ALA A 219 6.16 -4.47 7.58
CA ALA A 219 6.50 -5.32 6.46
C ALA A 219 5.21 -5.62 5.68
N PHE A 220 5.25 -5.44 4.37
CA PHE A 220 4.11 -5.62 3.48
C PHE A 220 4.45 -6.66 2.41
N LEU A 221 3.71 -7.76 2.40
CA LEU A 221 3.89 -8.86 1.46
C LEU A 221 2.64 -8.99 0.58
N SER A 222 2.82 -8.83 -0.73
CA SER A 222 1.75 -9.04 -1.72
C SER A 222 1.89 -10.39 -2.39
N TYR A 223 0.78 -11.14 -2.42
CA TYR A 223 0.65 -12.44 -3.05
C TYR A 223 0.23 -12.33 -4.52
N GLY A 224 0.80 -13.16 -5.38
CA GLY A 224 0.44 -13.25 -6.80
C GLY A 224 1.38 -14.18 -7.56
N GLU A 225 1.37 -14.10 -8.89
CA GLU A 225 2.35 -14.80 -9.76
C GLU A 225 3.78 -14.31 -9.52
N THR A 226 3.90 -13.17 -8.88
CA THR A 226 5.12 -12.58 -8.35
C THR A 226 4.83 -12.12 -6.93
N PHE A 227 5.58 -12.59 -5.97
CA PHE A 227 5.53 -12.08 -4.62
C PHE A 227 6.29 -10.76 -4.56
N ASN A 228 5.67 -9.75 -3.96
CA ASN A 228 6.29 -8.45 -3.79
C ASN A 228 6.38 -8.11 -2.31
N PHE A 229 7.51 -7.56 -1.90
CA PHE A 229 7.79 -7.25 -0.51
C PHE A 229 8.37 -5.86 -0.34
N VAL A 230 7.87 -5.12 0.65
CA VAL A 230 8.31 -3.78 1.02
C VAL A 230 8.31 -3.66 2.53
N VAL A 231 9.35 -3.06 3.08
CA VAL A 231 9.35 -2.56 4.46
C VAL A 231 9.15 -1.06 4.37
N THR A 232 8.21 -0.52 5.12
CA THR A 232 7.98 0.93 5.14
C THR A 232 7.90 1.42 6.58
N ASN A 233 8.51 2.55 6.82
CA ASN A 233 8.22 3.36 7.99
C ASN A 233 7.18 4.43 7.61
N LEU A 234 6.74 5.25 8.55
CA LEU A 234 5.75 6.31 8.33
C LEU A 234 6.06 7.24 7.16
N TYR A 235 7.30 7.29 6.69
CA TYR A 235 7.76 8.33 5.80
C TYR A 235 8.25 7.82 4.47
N ASP A 236 8.94 6.67 4.47
CA ASP A 236 9.60 6.16 3.27
C ASP A 236 9.51 4.64 3.18
N PRO A 237 8.95 4.11 2.09
CA PRO A 237 9.03 2.68 1.80
C PRO A 237 10.48 2.32 1.48
N ILE A 238 11.01 1.36 2.24
CA ILE A 238 12.34 0.78 2.02
C ILE A 238 12.17 -0.45 1.15
N VAL A 239 12.70 -0.38 -0.05
CA VAL A 239 12.79 -1.51 -0.98
C VAL A 239 14.24 -1.96 -1.13
N SER A 240 14.47 -2.97 -1.95
CA SER A 240 15.84 -3.37 -2.31
C SER A 240 16.60 -2.22 -2.96
N TYR A 241 17.94 -2.32 -2.97
CA TYR A 241 18.85 -1.32 -3.55
C TYR A 241 18.47 -0.87 -4.98
N ASP A 242 17.95 -1.80 -5.79
CA ASP A 242 17.52 -1.57 -7.17
C ASP A 242 16.03 -1.22 -7.33
N ASN A 243 15.36 -0.81 -6.25
CA ASN A 243 13.92 -0.50 -6.20
C ASN A 243 12.98 -1.67 -6.60
N ARG A 244 13.48 -2.90 -6.70
CA ARG A 244 12.63 -4.06 -7.00
C ARG A 244 11.92 -4.54 -5.75
N THR A 245 10.63 -4.80 -5.88
CA THR A 245 9.81 -5.35 -4.80
C THR A 245 9.71 -6.87 -4.83
N ASN A 246 10.11 -7.50 -5.94
CA ASN A 246 9.95 -8.94 -6.19
C ASN A 246 11.19 -9.79 -5.87
N PHE A 247 12.17 -9.27 -5.15
CA PHE A 247 13.38 -10.02 -4.79
C PHE A 247 13.08 -11.27 -3.96
N VAL A 248 11.98 -11.29 -3.23
CA VAL A 248 11.54 -12.43 -2.41
C VAL A 248 11.18 -13.67 -3.24
N ASP A 249 10.84 -13.52 -4.51
CA ASP A 249 10.58 -14.66 -5.41
C ASP A 249 11.74 -15.67 -5.47
N LYS A 250 12.97 -15.16 -5.26
CA LYS A 250 14.21 -15.96 -5.31
C LYS A 250 14.64 -16.54 -3.97
N MET A 251 13.95 -16.21 -2.88
CA MET A 251 14.26 -16.75 -1.56
C MET A 251 13.94 -18.25 -1.52
N ILE A 252 14.89 -19.03 -1.02
CA ILE A 252 14.70 -20.47 -0.82
C ILE A 252 13.90 -20.67 0.47
N ILE A 253 12.74 -21.30 0.36
CA ILE A 253 11.87 -21.66 1.48
C ILE A 253 11.72 -23.17 1.65
N ASN A 254 12.11 -23.94 0.63
CA ASN A 254 12.10 -25.39 0.64
C ASN A 254 13.41 -25.94 0.04
N PRO A 255 14.47 -26.14 0.84
CA PRO A 255 15.75 -26.62 0.32
C PRO A 255 15.71 -28.06 -0.21
N TYR A 256 14.69 -28.83 0.14
CA TYR A 256 14.51 -30.23 -0.25
C TYR A 256 13.50 -30.39 -1.40
N SER A 257 13.17 -29.33 -2.10
CA SER A 257 12.20 -29.41 -3.22
C SER A 257 12.70 -30.36 -4.32
N GLU A 258 11.83 -31.26 -4.71
CA GLU A 258 12.04 -32.19 -5.82
C GLU A 258 11.73 -31.60 -7.19
N TYR A 259 11.13 -30.39 -7.22
CA TYR A 259 10.69 -29.76 -8.47
C TYR A 259 11.87 -29.10 -9.18
N ASP A 260 12.24 -29.66 -10.33
CA ASP A 260 13.12 -29.05 -11.30
C ASP A 260 12.26 -28.36 -12.38
N ASN A 261 12.50 -27.10 -12.61
CA ASN A 261 11.77 -26.29 -13.59
C ASN A 261 12.53 -26.10 -14.91
N GLY A 262 13.68 -26.76 -15.07
CA GLY A 262 14.48 -26.70 -16.29
C GLY A 262 15.08 -25.33 -16.64
N SER A 263 14.88 -24.33 -15.78
CA SER A 263 15.24 -22.93 -16.09
C SER A 263 16.55 -22.45 -15.45
N GLY A 264 17.31 -23.35 -14.79
CA GLY A 264 18.53 -22.99 -14.05
C GLY A 264 18.30 -22.14 -12.80
N ILE A 265 17.02 -21.88 -12.45
CA ILE A 265 16.66 -21.14 -11.25
C ILE A 265 16.61 -22.11 -10.07
N ARG A 266 17.03 -21.64 -8.90
CA ARG A 266 17.18 -22.46 -7.69
C ARG A 266 15.90 -23.17 -7.32
N ARG A 267 15.99 -24.49 -7.09
CA ARG A 267 14.91 -25.30 -6.52
C ARG A 267 14.46 -24.72 -5.19
N GLY A 268 13.19 -24.89 -4.86
CA GLY A 268 12.65 -24.53 -3.55
C GLY A 268 12.51 -23.03 -3.26
N CYS A 269 12.65 -22.16 -4.27
CA CYS A 269 12.38 -20.75 -4.07
C CYS A 269 10.87 -20.43 -4.11
N VAL A 270 10.49 -19.31 -3.52
CA VAL A 270 9.11 -18.80 -3.40
C VAL A 270 8.33 -18.92 -4.71
N LYS A 271 8.94 -18.46 -5.83
CA LYS A 271 8.32 -18.47 -7.15
C LYS A 271 7.85 -19.84 -7.61
N TYR A 272 8.55 -20.89 -7.23
CA TYR A 272 8.24 -22.27 -7.70
C TYR A 272 7.58 -23.14 -6.63
N GLU A 273 7.41 -22.60 -5.44
CA GLU A 273 6.79 -23.34 -4.33
C GLU A 273 5.36 -22.90 -4.04
N ILE A 274 5.10 -21.58 -3.99
CA ILE A 274 3.86 -21.05 -3.40
C ILE A 274 3.13 -20.00 -4.26
N THR A 275 3.60 -19.68 -5.47
CA THR A 275 2.79 -18.87 -6.39
C THR A 275 1.56 -19.62 -6.88
N PRO A 276 0.49 -18.93 -7.36
CA PRO A 276 -0.68 -19.58 -7.93
C PRO A 276 -0.32 -20.64 -8.98
N SER A 277 0.52 -20.30 -9.96
CA SER A 277 0.97 -21.26 -10.99
C SER A 277 1.73 -22.46 -10.41
N ALA A 278 2.56 -22.24 -9.39
CA ALA A 278 3.29 -23.32 -8.73
C ALA A 278 2.34 -24.27 -8.00
N ILE A 279 1.33 -23.73 -7.31
CA ILE A 279 0.30 -24.52 -6.63
C ILE A 279 -0.53 -25.32 -7.65
N ILE A 280 -0.98 -24.68 -8.74
CA ILE A 280 -1.72 -25.36 -9.82
C ILE A 280 -0.90 -26.51 -10.43
N LYS A 281 0.40 -26.30 -10.66
CA LYS A 281 1.30 -27.36 -11.15
C LYS A 281 1.38 -28.55 -10.19
N LYS A 282 1.41 -28.32 -8.87
CA LYS A 282 1.38 -29.37 -7.86
C LYS A 282 0.01 -30.06 -7.82
N LEU A 283 -1.05 -29.26 -7.86
CA LEU A 283 -2.42 -29.70 -7.84
C LEU A 283 -2.77 -30.58 -9.05
N SER A 284 -2.21 -30.33 -10.24
CA SER A 284 -2.50 -31.08 -11.45
C SER A 284 -2.23 -32.59 -11.34
N LYS A 285 -1.47 -33.02 -10.33
CA LYS A 285 -1.17 -34.43 -10.06
C LYS A 285 -2.33 -35.18 -9.37
N VAL A 286 -3.19 -34.45 -8.68
CA VAL A 286 -4.28 -34.98 -7.86
C VAL A 286 -5.65 -34.38 -8.22
N PHE A 287 -5.70 -33.50 -9.22
CA PHE A 287 -6.94 -32.87 -9.65
C PHE A 287 -7.72 -33.76 -10.63
N GLY A 288 -8.95 -34.07 -10.30
CA GLY A 288 -9.82 -34.88 -11.14
C GLY A 288 -11.24 -34.96 -10.60
N LYS A 289 -12.16 -35.41 -11.47
CA LYS A 289 -13.58 -35.54 -11.10
C LYS A 289 -13.77 -36.59 -9.98
N ASP A 290 -12.95 -37.63 -9.97
CA ASP A 290 -13.04 -38.72 -9.00
C ASP A 290 -12.09 -38.48 -7.80
N ASP A 291 -10.95 -37.85 -8.02
CA ASP A 291 -9.92 -37.60 -6.99
C ASP A 291 -10.20 -36.38 -6.10
N THR A 292 -10.79 -35.31 -6.68
CA THR A 292 -11.13 -34.06 -5.98
C THR A 292 -12.51 -33.58 -6.44
N PRO A 293 -13.58 -34.32 -6.18
CA PRO A 293 -14.91 -34.09 -6.77
C PRO A 293 -15.51 -32.73 -6.38
N TYR A 294 -15.31 -32.29 -5.14
CA TYR A 294 -15.83 -31.00 -4.67
C TYR A 294 -15.11 -29.83 -5.32
N LEU A 295 -13.76 -29.85 -5.35
CA LEU A 295 -12.96 -28.84 -6.02
C LEU A 295 -13.26 -28.79 -7.52
N TYR A 296 -13.34 -29.96 -8.15
CA TYR A 296 -13.67 -30.04 -9.58
C TYR A 296 -15.00 -29.36 -9.92
N LYS A 297 -16.00 -29.52 -9.06
CA LYS A 297 -17.30 -28.86 -9.19
C LYS A 297 -17.20 -27.35 -8.96
N LEU A 298 -16.45 -26.89 -7.94
CA LEU A 298 -16.27 -25.47 -7.63
C LEU A 298 -15.65 -24.67 -8.79
N CYS A 299 -14.67 -25.25 -9.48
CA CYS A 299 -13.99 -24.60 -10.60
C CYS A 299 -14.56 -24.95 -11.98
N ASN A 300 -15.70 -25.68 -12.04
CA ASN A 300 -16.31 -26.16 -13.28
C ASN A 300 -15.34 -27.01 -14.15
N GLY A 301 -14.49 -27.80 -13.52
CA GLY A 301 -13.50 -28.65 -14.19
C GLY A 301 -12.28 -27.91 -14.75
N ASP A 302 -12.19 -26.62 -14.58
CA ASP A 302 -11.06 -25.80 -15.06
C ASP A 302 -10.07 -25.53 -13.92
N ILE A 303 -8.97 -26.27 -13.90
CA ILE A 303 -7.92 -26.17 -12.89
C ILE A 303 -7.33 -24.74 -12.80
N ASN A 304 -7.32 -23.97 -13.90
CA ASN A 304 -6.78 -22.63 -13.93
C ASN A 304 -7.65 -21.61 -13.16
N LYS A 305 -8.89 -21.97 -12.83
CA LYS A 305 -9.79 -21.17 -12.00
C LYS A 305 -9.66 -21.46 -10.50
N VAL A 306 -8.88 -22.49 -10.14
CA VAL A 306 -8.73 -22.87 -8.74
C VAL A 306 -8.02 -21.77 -7.98
N THR A 307 -8.65 -21.38 -6.86
CA THR A 307 -8.06 -20.49 -5.87
C THR A 307 -7.70 -21.25 -4.61
N ARG A 308 -6.85 -20.68 -3.78
CA ARG A 308 -6.48 -21.28 -2.51
C ARG A 308 -7.70 -21.47 -1.58
N SER A 309 -8.60 -20.49 -1.52
CA SER A 309 -9.86 -20.60 -0.77
C SER A 309 -10.73 -21.76 -1.27
N MET A 310 -10.82 -21.98 -2.58
CA MET A 310 -11.54 -23.15 -3.12
C MET A 310 -10.91 -24.46 -2.66
N MET A 311 -9.58 -24.56 -2.61
CA MET A 311 -8.88 -25.73 -2.07
C MET A 311 -9.17 -25.93 -0.59
N PHE A 312 -9.19 -24.86 0.21
CA PHE A 312 -9.54 -24.93 1.62
C PHE A 312 -10.97 -25.41 1.83
N ASP A 313 -11.93 -24.83 1.08
CA ASP A 313 -13.33 -25.23 1.16
C ASP A 313 -13.52 -26.70 0.72
N ALA A 314 -12.81 -27.14 -0.30
CA ALA A 314 -12.86 -28.52 -0.77
C ALA A 314 -12.32 -29.52 0.28
N LEU A 315 -11.23 -29.20 0.94
CA LEU A 315 -10.72 -29.96 2.08
C LEU A 315 -11.73 -30.07 3.23
N GLN A 316 -12.47 -29.02 3.52
CA GLN A 316 -13.51 -29.03 4.54
C GLN A 316 -14.73 -29.89 4.13
N ASN A 317 -14.83 -30.25 2.85
CA ASN A 317 -15.92 -31.04 2.27
C ASN A 317 -15.46 -32.43 1.78
N GLY A 318 -14.29 -32.91 2.22
CA GLY A 318 -13.85 -34.29 2.06
C GLY A 318 -12.93 -34.57 0.87
N ASP A 319 -12.40 -33.56 0.18
CA ASP A 319 -11.38 -33.74 -0.86
C ASP A 319 -9.98 -33.96 -0.24
N ASP A 320 -9.78 -35.05 0.50
CA ASP A 320 -8.56 -35.30 1.28
C ASP A 320 -7.27 -35.39 0.43
N ASN A 321 -7.38 -35.68 -0.85
CA ASN A 321 -6.26 -35.72 -1.79
C ASN A 321 -5.57 -34.32 -1.95
N LEU A 322 -6.25 -33.26 -1.58
CA LEU A 322 -5.70 -31.91 -1.56
C LEU A 322 -4.82 -31.61 -0.34
N MET A 323 -4.95 -32.43 0.73
CA MET A 323 -4.37 -32.15 2.05
C MET A 323 -2.89 -31.78 1.93
N LYS A 324 -2.08 -32.62 1.30
CA LYS A 324 -0.65 -32.37 1.17
C LYS A 324 -0.34 -31.08 0.41
N THR A 325 -0.97 -30.88 -0.76
CA THR A 325 -0.71 -29.70 -1.60
C THR A 325 -1.07 -28.39 -0.87
N TYR A 326 -2.20 -28.40 -0.16
CA TYR A 326 -2.68 -27.23 0.58
C TYR A 326 -1.81 -26.93 1.81
N THR A 327 -1.58 -27.95 2.66
CA THR A 327 -0.82 -27.78 3.91
C THR A 327 0.64 -27.41 3.65
N ASP A 328 1.28 -28.00 2.62
CA ASP A 328 2.64 -27.62 2.22
C ASP A 328 2.69 -26.16 1.75
N ALA A 329 1.72 -25.70 0.95
CA ALA A 329 1.67 -24.30 0.51
C ALA A 329 1.49 -23.31 1.67
N VAL A 330 0.63 -23.64 2.65
CA VAL A 330 0.43 -22.82 3.85
C VAL A 330 1.67 -22.82 4.72
N ALA A 331 2.28 -23.98 4.98
CA ALA A 331 3.49 -24.09 5.80
C ALA A 331 4.67 -23.32 5.18
N LEU A 332 4.91 -23.46 3.88
CA LEU A 332 5.97 -22.72 3.19
C LEU A 332 5.70 -21.22 3.15
N THR A 333 4.44 -20.78 3.07
CA THR A 333 4.08 -19.37 3.23
C THR A 333 4.40 -18.89 4.64
N ALA A 334 4.13 -19.68 5.66
CA ALA A 334 4.47 -19.35 7.05
C ALA A 334 5.99 -19.27 7.27
N VAL A 335 6.77 -20.19 6.66
CA VAL A 335 8.25 -20.11 6.66
C VAL A 335 8.74 -18.82 6.02
N LEU A 336 8.18 -18.43 4.87
CA LEU A 336 8.50 -17.15 4.23
C LEU A 336 8.23 -15.97 5.16
N VAL A 337 7.04 -15.91 5.75
CA VAL A 337 6.64 -14.83 6.68
C VAL A 337 7.57 -14.79 7.88
N ASN A 338 7.87 -15.93 8.49
CA ASN A 338 8.83 -16.03 9.59
C ASN A 338 10.20 -15.43 9.23
N ASN A 339 10.76 -15.84 8.09
CA ASN A 339 12.06 -15.38 7.64
C ASN A 339 12.08 -13.87 7.37
N LEU A 340 11.00 -13.32 6.78
CA LEU A 340 10.88 -11.90 6.53
C LEU A 340 10.71 -11.10 7.82
N VAL A 341 9.95 -11.59 8.81
CA VAL A 341 9.81 -10.95 10.12
C VAL A 341 11.16 -10.86 10.82
N PHE A 342 11.90 -11.97 10.91
CA PHE A 342 13.21 -11.96 11.57
C PHE A 342 14.27 -11.12 10.82
N SER A 343 14.18 -11.03 9.50
CA SER A 343 15.12 -10.23 8.69
C SER A 343 14.87 -8.72 8.79
N THR A 344 13.63 -8.29 9.06
CA THR A 344 13.23 -6.88 8.99
C THR A 344 12.74 -6.30 10.30
N ASN A 345 12.46 -7.16 11.29
CA ASN A 345 11.96 -6.79 12.61
C ASN A 345 10.85 -5.72 12.59
N PRO A 346 9.74 -5.96 11.87
CA PRO A 346 8.68 -4.99 11.73
C PRO A 346 7.79 -4.97 12.99
N GLN A 347 7.10 -3.86 13.22
CA GLN A 347 6.06 -3.79 14.27
C GLN A 347 4.78 -4.53 13.87
N LYS A 348 4.48 -4.53 12.57
CA LYS A 348 3.34 -5.25 11.98
C LYS A 348 3.74 -5.85 10.64
N PHE A 349 3.12 -6.97 10.30
CA PHE A 349 3.28 -7.63 9.01
C PHE A 349 1.94 -7.69 8.30
N VAL A 350 1.84 -7.07 7.13
CA VAL A 350 0.59 -6.97 6.36
C VAL A 350 0.64 -7.90 5.16
N MET A 351 -0.35 -8.77 5.05
CA MET A 351 -0.55 -9.67 3.94
C MET A 351 -1.59 -9.10 2.97
N HIS A 352 -1.19 -8.84 1.73
CA HIS A 352 -2.03 -8.26 0.68
C HIS A 352 -2.29 -9.28 -0.43
N ASP A 353 -3.49 -9.26 -1.01
CA ASP A 353 -3.96 -10.15 -2.09
C ASP A 353 -4.01 -11.66 -1.75
N PHE A 354 -3.80 -12.02 -0.51
CA PHE A 354 -3.94 -13.42 -0.08
C PHE A 354 -5.39 -13.89 -0.12
N LYS A 355 -6.37 -13.00 -0.06
CA LYS A 355 -7.82 -13.30 -0.17
C LYS A 355 -8.30 -14.40 0.77
N PHE A 356 -7.72 -14.47 1.97
CA PHE A 356 -8.16 -15.40 2.99
C PHE A 356 -9.60 -15.09 3.44
N ASN A 357 -10.43 -16.11 3.56
CA ASN A 357 -11.61 -16.01 4.42
C ASN A 357 -11.20 -16.12 5.90
N THR A 358 -12.13 -15.85 6.82
CA THR A 358 -11.85 -15.83 8.27
C THR A 358 -11.29 -17.18 8.77
N LYS A 359 -11.87 -18.30 8.33
CA LYS A 359 -11.43 -19.64 8.76
C LYS A 359 -10.04 -19.99 8.22
N GLU A 360 -9.80 -19.68 6.95
CA GLU A 360 -8.52 -19.87 6.29
C GLU A 360 -7.43 -19.03 6.93
N PHE A 361 -7.72 -17.76 7.26
CA PHE A 361 -6.76 -16.89 7.96
C PHE A 361 -6.44 -17.41 9.36
N THR A 362 -7.44 -17.90 10.09
CA THR A 362 -7.22 -18.55 11.38
C THR A 362 -6.34 -19.78 11.24
N TYR A 363 -6.60 -20.64 10.24
CA TYR A 363 -5.76 -21.80 9.95
C TYR A 363 -4.31 -21.42 9.64
N PHE A 364 -4.11 -20.40 8.80
CA PHE A 364 -2.78 -19.85 8.50
C PHE A 364 -2.07 -19.37 9.77
N LYS A 365 -2.75 -18.58 10.62
CA LYS A 365 -2.18 -18.06 11.88
C LYS A 365 -1.79 -19.18 12.85
N ASN A 366 -2.59 -20.23 12.97
CA ASN A 366 -2.27 -21.39 13.80
C ASN A 366 -1.05 -22.16 13.25
N THR A 367 -0.95 -22.32 11.92
CA THR A 367 0.22 -22.91 11.27
C THR A 367 1.48 -22.07 11.53
N LEU A 368 1.37 -20.76 11.38
CA LEU A 368 2.47 -19.83 11.65
C LEU A 368 2.89 -19.87 13.12
N GLU A 369 1.94 -19.94 14.05
CA GLU A 369 2.22 -20.05 15.47
C GLU A 369 2.99 -21.34 15.82
N GLY A 370 2.65 -22.45 15.17
CA GLY A 370 3.39 -23.71 15.32
C GLY A 370 4.82 -23.67 14.77
N ILE A 371 5.11 -22.81 13.79
CA ILE A 371 6.43 -22.65 13.18
C ILE A 371 7.27 -21.58 13.88
N ALA A 372 6.65 -20.42 14.15
CA ALA A 372 7.35 -19.17 14.51
C ALA A 372 7.05 -18.67 15.93
N GLY A 373 6.05 -19.27 16.59
CA GLY A 373 5.58 -18.83 17.92
C GLY A 373 4.48 -17.77 17.86
N GLY A 374 3.74 -17.64 18.98
CA GLY A 374 2.53 -16.81 19.07
C GLY A 374 2.77 -15.31 18.92
N GLU A 375 3.94 -14.80 19.23
CA GLU A 375 4.25 -13.37 19.10
C GLU A 375 4.23 -12.94 17.62
N ILE A 376 4.78 -13.74 16.71
CA ILE A 376 4.77 -13.45 15.27
C ILE A 376 3.34 -13.53 14.73
N SER A 377 2.56 -14.53 15.13
CA SER A 377 1.18 -14.68 14.63
C SER A 377 0.28 -13.50 15.01
N LYS A 378 0.54 -12.83 16.15
CA LYS A 378 -0.18 -11.61 16.59
C LYS A 378 0.18 -10.37 15.77
N MET A 379 1.35 -10.35 15.13
CA MET A 379 1.79 -9.23 14.30
C MET A 379 1.14 -9.22 12.91
N ILE A 380 0.51 -10.33 12.49
CA ILE A 380 0.01 -10.51 11.13
C ILE A 380 -1.38 -9.93 10.98
N ASP A 381 -1.52 -9.00 10.04
CA ASP A 381 -2.79 -8.41 9.63
C ASP A 381 -3.03 -8.62 8.13
N LEU A 382 -4.29 -8.56 7.72
CA LEU A 382 -4.64 -8.46 6.30
C LEU A 382 -4.65 -6.99 5.85
N SER A 383 -4.34 -6.77 4.58
CA SER A 383 -4.40 -5.44 3.98
C SER A 383 -5.81 -4.85 4.06
N ILE A 384 -5.89 -3.55 4.36
CA ILE A 384 -7.16 -2.79 4.35
C ILE A 384 -7.61 -2.42 2.93
N ILE A 385 -6.75 -2.61 1.92
CA ILE A 385 -7.08 -2.28 0.53
C ILE A 385 -7.90 -3.42 -0.07
N GLU A 386 -9.17 -3.16 -0.29
CA GLU A 386 -10.07 -4.05 -1.01
C GLU A 386 -9.84 -3.95 -2.53
N ASP A 387 -10.16 -5.00 -3.28
CA ASP A 387 -10.02 -5.06 -4.75
C ASP A 387 -10.65 -3.85 -5.46
N LYS A 388 -11.84 -3.44 -5.01
CA LYS A 388 -12.58 -2.30 -5.59
C LYS A 388 -11.96 -0.93 -5.27
N ASN A 389 -10.99 -0.86 -4.34
CA ASN A 389 -10.39 0.37 -3.83
C ASN A 389 -8.87 0.40 -4.03
N ARG A 390 -8.31 -0.40 -4.92
CA ARG A 390 -6.88 -0.48 -5.18
C ARG A 390 -6.24 0.85 -5.59
N PHE A 391 -7.01 1.76 -6.20
CA PHE A 391 -6.56 3.12 -6.52
C PHE A 391 -6.08 3.92 -5.30
N LEU A 392 -6.47 3.53 -4.08
CA LEU A 392 -5.99 4.15 -2.84
C LEU A 392 -4.46 4.07 -2.68
N ALA A 393 -3.79 3.09 -3.31
CA ALA A 393 -2.34 3.07 -3.39
C ALA A 393 -1.79 4.29 -4.14
N GLY A 394 -2.41 4.65 -5.26
CA GLY A 394 -2.11 5.89 -5.99
C GLY A 394 -2.42 7.13 -5.15
N SER A 395 -3.58 7.17 -4.47
CA SER A 395 -3.92 8.28 -3.56
C SER A 395 -2.86 8.46 -2.47
N ALA A 396 -2.36 7.38 -1.86
CA ALA A 396 -1.32 7.44 -0.83
C ALA A 396 0.00 8.02 -1.40
N ILE A 397 0.38 7.64 -2.64
CA ILE A 397 1.54 8.21 -3.34
C ILE A 397 1.37 9.73 -3.51
N ALA A 398 0.22 10.20 -4.03
CA ALA A 398 -0.06 11.61 -4.20
C ALA A 398 -0.02 12.38 -2.88
N ILE A 399 -0.70 11.87 -1.86
CA ILE A 399 -0.80 12.52 -0.54
C ILE A 399 0.56 12.63 0.12
N ARG A 400 1.39 11.57 0.05
CA ARG A 400 2.75 11.64 0.59
C ARG A 400 3.57 12.74 -0.09
N ASP A 401 3.65 12.70 -1.42
CA ASP A 401 4.60 13.52 -2.17
C ASP A 401 4.11 14.96 -2.35
N LEU A 402 2.81 15.16 -2.58
CA LEU A 402 2.26 16.47 -2.89
C LEU A 402 1.71 17.22 -1.67
N PHE A 403 1.40 16.52 -0.57
CA PHE A 403 0.93 17.15 0.66
C PHE A 403 1.96 17.09 1.77
N PHE A 404 2.33 15.88 2.26
CA PHE A 404 3.22 15.77 3.42
C PHE A 404 4.63 16.30 3.14
N LEU A 405 5.30 15.85 2.06
CA LEU A 405 6.65 16.27 1.71
C LEU A 405 6.74 17.73 1.25
N LYS A 406 5.62 18.32 0.85
CA LYS A 406 5.53 19.76 0.54
C LYS A 406 5.12 20.62 1.74
N GLY A 407 4.85 20.01 2.92
CA GLY A 407 4.42 20.74 4.11
C GLY A 407 3.04 21.39 3.98
N GLY A 408 2.14 20.80 3.18
CA GLY A 408 0.81 21.32 2.90
C GLY A 408 0.81 22.61 2.06
N PHE A 409 1.91 22.95 1.39
CA PHE A 409 1.90 24.06 0.44
C PHE A 409 1.12 23.70 -0.83
N ASN A 410 0.40 24.67 -1.35
CA ASN A 410 -0.26 24.57 -2.64
C ASN A 410 0.81 24.53 -3.75
N THR A 411 1.05 23.36 -4.34
CA THR A 411 1.88 23.27 -5.54
C THR A 411 1.03 23.60 -6.75
N ILE A 412 0.83 24.87 -7.05
CA ILE A 412 0.42 25.27 -8.39
C ILE A 412 1.68 25.08 -9.24
N VAL A 413 1.60 24.24 -10.24
CA VAL A 413 2.61 24.19 -11.32
C VAL A 413 2.52 25.51 -12.03
N GLY A 414 3.51 26.38 -11.80
CA GLY A 414 3.71 27.59 -12.56
C GLY A 414 4.44 27.29 -13.86
#